data_5d1570a5641d395018891d7caad3b568
#
_entry.id   5d1570a5641d395018891d7caad3b568
#
_cell.length_a   1.000
_cell.length_b   1.000
_cell.length_c   1.000
_cell.angle_alpha   90.00
_cell.angle_beta   90.00
_cell.angle_gamma   90.00
#
_symmetry.space_group_name_H-M   'P 1'
#
loop_
_entity.id
_entity.type
_entity.pdbx_description
1 polymer ?
#
loop_
_entity_poly.entity_id
_entity_poly.type
_entity_poly.pdbx_seq_one_letter_code
_entity_poly.pdbx_strand_id
1 'polypeptide(L)'
;MAAASSNCWRTNRRLTLIIAGRSLAKANAYCGSRHGAEARLVPAQFDRDGDLAAQLASLRPDTMVDASGPFQAYGEGRYRVIEACIAQGVNYLDLADGSDFVAGVSAFDAAARETGLFVLSGVSSFPVLTAAAVRRLSLDMARVETIRGGIAPSPFAGVGENVIRAIAGYAGQPVQLARDGEPSQGHPFTEQMRYTIAPPGRLPLRSTLFSLVDVPDLRALADLWPQAQTIWMGAGPVPEVLHRALIGLAWLVRAGLVRSLLPLASLMHWASNRLRWGEHRGGMFVAVEGADRSRTPVRRSWHLLAEGNDGPLIPSMAVEALVRKALDGHMPAPGARAAVRDLELEDYEALFANRTIHTGFRDDTADADKPLYAALLGDAWQNLPKEIRAMHDGTTKAQGRASVERGGNMFGRLAAWLVGFPKTRDDIPVDVRFHANENEETWTRTFGGQGFSSRQFAGCGRSEWLLCERFGPLTFAMALVAEENRLSLVLSRWSIIGLKLPMWLCPRSTSFESVENGRFRFHVEISHPLTGLIVRYRGWLEPSHGSNTIVPPAALPSSRQSSTVHSVQPSPVAPDAASTRRG
;
A
#
# COMPACT_ATOMS: atom_id res chain seq x y z
N MET A 1 1.28 20.92 -9.81
CA MET A 1 2.55 20.16 -9.81
C MET A 1 3.76 21.08 -9.70
N ALA A 2 4.00 22.07 -10.58
CA ALA A 2 5.15 22.96 -10.48
C ALA A 2 5.33 23.64 -9.10
N ALA A 3 4.22 24.01 -8.43
CA ALA A 3 4.25 24.57 -7.08
C ALA A 3 4.66 23.55 -6.00
N ALA A 4 4.39 22.27 -6.20
CA ALA A 4 4.81 21.22 -5.29
C ALA A 4 6.31 20.90 -5.46
N SER A 5 6.80 20.81 -6.70
CA SER A 5 8.21 20.57 -7.02
C SER A 5 9.15 21.59 -6.37
N SER A 6 8.79 22.87 -6.42
CA SER A 6 9.67 23.93 -5.91
C SER A 6 9.83 23.95 -4.39
N ASN A 7 8.92 23.31 -3.61
CA ASN A 7 9.08 23.24 -2.17
C ASN A 7 10.19 22.28 -1.74
N CYS A 8 10.48 21.29 -2.57
CA CYS A 8 11.50 20.27 -2.32
C CYS A 8 12.92 20.76 -2.56
N TRP A 9 13.10 21.79 -3.41
CA TRP A 9 14.42 22.25 -3.90
C TRP A 9 14.94 23.49 -3.17
N ARG A 10 14.20 23.97 -2.18
CA ARG A 10 14.46 25.24 -1.48
C ARG A 10 15.78 25.28 -0.73
N THR A 11 16.32 24.14 -0.38
CA THR A 11 17.49 24.01 0.51
C THR A 11 18.83 23.81 -0.24
N ASN A 12 18.85 23.93 -1.58
CA ASN A 12 20.08 23.71 -2.33
C ASN A 12 20.57 24.98 -3.03
N ARG A 13 21.61 25.61 -2.48
CA ARG A 13 22.26 26.83 -3.01
C ARG A 13 22.92 26.63 -4.37
N ARG A 14 23.18 25.40 -4.79
CA ARG A 14 23.78 25.08 -6.10
C ARG A 14 22.78 25.20 -7.25
N LEU A 15 21.48 25.35 -6.96
CA LEU A 15 20.42 25.39 -7.96
C LEU A 15 20.00 26.81 -8.32
N THR A 16 19.85 27.05 -9.61
CA THR A 16 19.05 28.15 -10.15
C THR A 16 17.78 27.55 -10.79
N LEU A 17 16.64 27.88 -10.24
CA LEU A 17 15.33 27.40 -10.72
C LEU A 17 14.66 28.48 -11.55
N ILE A 18 14.56 28.28 -12.85
CA ILE A 18 13.83 29.14 -13.77
C ILE A 18 12.35 28.72 -13.71
N ILE A 19 11.53 29.53 -13.07
CA ILE A 19 10.08 29.32 -12.94
C ILE A 19 9.41 29.94 -14.14
N ALA A 20 9.06 29.11 -15.11
CA ALA A 20 8.59 29.53 -16.41
C ALA A 20 7.13 29.14 -16.69
N GLY A 21 6.46 29.93 -17.49
CA GLY A 21 5.12 29.70 -17.98
C GLY A 21 4.63 30.83 -18.87
N ARG A 22 3.46 30.69 -19.51
CA ARG A 22 2.90 31.69 -20.42
C ARG A 22 2.68 33.08 -19.80
N SER A 23 2.54 33.17 -18.48
CA SER A 23 2.31 34.42 -17.75
C SER A 23 3.50 34.74 -16.86
N LEU A 24 4.33 35.70 -17.27
CA LEU A 24 5.43 36.22 -16.46
C LEU A 24 4.94 36.78 -15.12
N ALA A 25 3.76 37.41 -15.07
CA ALA A 25 3.17 37.94 -13.84
C ALA A 25 2.90 36.83 -12.80
N LYS A 26 2.42 35.65 -13.25
CA LYS A 26 2.22 34.49 -12.36
C LYS A 26 3.57 33.92 -11.91
N ALA A 27 4.57 33.85 -12.77
CA ALA A 27 5.91 33.40 -12.41
C ALA A 27 6.55 34.35 -11.36
N ASN A 28 6.45 35.67 -11.55
CA ASN A 28 6.90 36.67 -10.59
C ASN A 28 6.20 36.53 -9.24
N ALA A 29 4.86 36.46 -9.23
CA ALA A 29 4.08 36.28 -8.00
C ALA A 29 4.45 35.01 -7.25
N TYR A 30 4.69 33.91 -7.99
CA TYR A 30 5.13 32.65 -7.41
C TYR A 30 6.52 32.78 -6.77
N CYS A 31 7.51 33.31 -7.48
CA CYS A 31 8.87 33.53 -6.95
C CYS A 31 8.84 34.45 -5.73
N GLY A 32 8.09 35.57 -5.79
CA GLY A 32 7.95 36.51 -4.69
C GLY A 32 7.26 35.94 -3.44
N SER A 33 6.41 34.93 -3.61
CA SER A 33 5.76 34.24 -2.47
C SER A 33 6.66 33.23 -1.74
N ARG A 34 7.86 32.95 -2.26
CA ARG A 34 8.78 31.91 -1.75
C ARG A 34 9.92 32.50 -0.93
N HIS A 35 9.61 33.09 0.22
CA HIS A 35 10.62 33.61 1.15
C HIS A 35 11.44 32.46 1.77
N GLY A 36 12.76 32.65 1.89
CA GLY A 36 13.68 31.69 2.52
C GLY A 36 14.04 30.48 1.64
N ALA A 37 13.88 30.56 0.31
CA ALA A 37 14.48 29.59 -0.61
C ALA A 37 16.00 29.84 -0.68
N GLU A 38 16.81 28.80 -0.51
CA GLU A 38 18.26 28.87 -0.69
C GLU A 38 18.64 28.81 -2.18
N ALA A 39 17.85 28.07 -2.98
CA ALA A 39 17.95 28.07 -4.42
C ALA A 39 17.59 29.45 -5.01
N ARG A 40 18.34 29.88 -6.03
CA ARG A 40 18.03 31.10 -6.77
C ARG A 40 16.78 30.87 -7.63
N LEU A 41 15.71 31.63 -7.39
CA LEU A 41 14.49 31.59 -8.21
C LEU A 41 14.52 32.70 -9.26
N VAL A 42 14.33 32.35 -10.54
CA VAL A 42 14.31 33.27 -11.67
C VAL A 42 12.96 33.12 -12.38
N PRO A 43 12.08 34.15 -12.34
CA PRO A 43 10.82 34.11 -13.08
C PRO A 43 11.08 34.34 -14.57
N ALA A 44 10.40 33.59 -15.43
CA ALA A 44 10.52 33.70 -16.88
C ALA A 44 9.18 33.50 -17.58
N GLN A 45 9.07 34.03 -18.78
CA GLN A 45 7.99 33.68 -19.70
C GLN A 45 8.47 32.54 -20.61
N PHE A 46 7.64 31.53 -20.78
CA PHE A 46 7.87 30.41 -21.68
C PHE A 46 6.54 29.93 -22.25
N ASP A 47 6.45 29.93 -23.57
CA ASP A 47 5.27 29.45 -24.29
C ASP A 47 5.67 28.28 -25.19
N ARG A 48 5.11 27.09 -24.93
CA ARG A 48 5.40 25.90 -25.73
C ARG A 48 4.95 26.00 -27.17
N ASP A 49 4.02 26.91 -27.49
CA ASP A 49 3.50 27.12 -28.83
C ASP A 49 4.21 28.28 -29.59
N GLY A 50 5.15 28.98 -28.89
CA GLY A 50 5.97 30.03 -29.44
C GLY A 50 7.28 29.52 -30.10
N ASP A 51 8.22 30.45 -30.30
CA ASP A 51 9.57 30.15 -30.80
C ASP A 51 10.41 29.52 -29.66
N LEU A 52 10.42 28.18 -29.61
CA LEU A 52 11.11 27.42 -28.57
C LEU A 52 12.63 27.60 -28.64
N ALA A 53 13.21 27.71 -29.85
CA ALA A 53 14.64 27.84 -30.00
C ALA A 53 15.14 29.16 -29.41
N ALA A 54 14.47 30.28 -29.74
CA ALA A 54 14.80 31.60 -29.20
C ALA A 54 14.62 31.65 -27.67
N GLN A 55 13.54 31.04 -27.15
CA GLN A 55 13.27 31.00 -25.70
C GLN A 55 14.33 30.20 -24.96
N LEU A 56 14.72 29.01 -25.42
CA LEU A 56 15.73 28.17 -24.80
C LEU A 56 17.11 28.82 -24.90
N ALA A 57 17.47 29.42 -26.05
CA ALA A 57 18.73 30.15 -26.24
C ALA A 57 18.85 31.35 -25.29
N SER A 58 17.73 32.03 -24.98
CA SER A 58 17.70 33.15 -24.05
C SER A 58 17.83 32.68 -22.59
N LEU A 59 17.12 31.60 -22.19
CA LEU A 59 17.10 31.11 -20.82
C LEU A 59 18.31 30.24 -20.47
N ARG A 60 18.87 29.55 -21.42
CA ARG A 60 20.04 28.65 -21.33
C ARG A 60 19.95 27.69 -20.11
N PRO A 61 18.87 26.90 -19.96
CA PRO A 61 18.78 25.93 -18.88
C PRO A 61 19.69 24.71 -19.19
N ASP A 62 20.29 24.10 -18.14
CA ASP A 62 20.99 22.82 -18.26
C ASP A 62 19.98 21.68 -18.46
N THR A 63 18.79 21.79 -17.84
CA THR A 63 17.73 20.81 -17.89
C THR A 63 16.37 21.50 -17.91
N MET A 64 15.52 21.09 -18.82
CA MET A 64 14.11 21.49 -18.91
C MET A 64 13.23 20.46 -18.18
N VAL A 65 12.30 20.93 -17.34
CA VAL A 65 11.26 20.08 -16.72
C VAL A 65 9.90 20.51 -17.24
N ASP A 66 9.30 19.72 -18.12
CA ASP A 66 7.95 19.98 -18.66
C ASP A 66 6.87 19.45 -17.70
N ALA A 67 6.16 20.36 -17.06
CA ALA A 67 5.02 20.08 -16.19
C ALA A 67 3.72 20.68 -16.75
N SER A 68 3.66 20.97 -18.05
CA SER A 68 2.58 21.76 -18.64
C SER A 68 1.29 20.97 -18.86
N GLY A 69 1.32 19.69 -19.27
CA GLY A 69 0.14 18.82 -19.45
C GLY A 69 -1.23 19.48 -19.82
N PRO A 70 -2.24 18.77 -20.22
CA PRO A 70 -2.28 17.32 -20.38
C PRO A 70 -1.57 16.86 -21.65
N PHE A 71 -0.63 15.93 -21.50
CA PHE A 71 0.22 15.44 -22.60
C PHE A 71 -0.58 14.68 -23.67
N GLN A 72 -1.71 14.07 -23.29
CA GLN A 72 -2.65 13.38 -24.20
C GLN A 72 -3.31 14.32 -25.21
N ALA A 73 -3.36 15.64 -24.93
CA ALA A 73 -4.10 16.62 -25.73
C ALA A 73 -3.21 17.45 -26.67
N TYR A 74 -1.90 17.17 -26.76
CA TYR A 74 -0.97 18.01 -27.54
C TYR A 74 -1.04 17.84 -29.06
N GLY A 75 -1.75 16.83 -29.58
CA GLY A 75 -1.93 16.63 -31.00
C GLY A 75 -0.63 16.32 -31.76
N GLU A 76 -0.52 16.77 -33.00
CA GLU A 76 0.61 16.47 -33.88
C GLU A 76 1.96 17.04 -33.40
N GLY A 77 1.96 18.24 -32.81
CA GLY A 77 3.18 18.86 -32.28
C GLY A 77 3.54 18.46 -30.84
N ARG A 78 3.15 17.26 -30.40
CA ARG A 78 3.32 16.85 -29.00
C ARG A 78 4.76 16.82 -28.51
N TYR A 79 5.75 16.53 -29.38
CA TYR A 79 7.16 16.40 -29.03
C TYR A 79 8.01 17.64 -29.35
N ARG A 80 7.41 18.74 -29.83
CA ARG A 80 8.17 19.96 -30.25
C ARG A 80 9.12 20.51 -29.17
N VAL A 81 8.75 20.34 -27.86
CA VAL A 81 9.64 20.80 -26.78
C VAL A 81 10.85 19.88 -26.67
N ILE A 82 10.69 18.57 -26.81
CA ILE A 82 11.79 17.59 -26.83
C ILE A 82 12.73 17.89 -28.00
N GLU A 83 12.18 18.07 -29.20
CA GLU A 83 12.94 18.40 -30.41
C GLU A 83 13.78 19.69 -30.24
N ALA A 84 13.15 20.73 -29.69
CA ALA A 84 13.84 22.00 -29.41
C ALA A 84 14.93 21.83 -28.32
N CYS A 85 14.67 21.05 -27.27
CA CYS A 85 15.68 20.79 -26.24
C CYS A 85 16.91 20.08 -26.83
N ILE A 86 16.71 19.01 -27.61
CA ILE A 86 17.81 18.30 -28.28
C ILE A 86 18.61 19.26 -29.20
N ALA A 87 17.91 20.06 -30.02
CA ALA A 87 18.54 21.00 -30.93
C ALA A 87 19.33 22.12 -30.22
N GLN A 88 18.96 22.48 -29.00
CA GLN A 88 19.59 23.53 -28.19
C GLN A 88 20.58 22.98 -27.13
N GLY A 89 20.84 21.67 -27.10
CA GLY A 89 21.77 21.07 -26.14
C GLY A 89 21.24 21.04 -24.71
N VAL A 90 19.93 20.94 -24.50
CA VAL A 90 19.25 20.98 -23.19
C VAL A 90 18.72 19.60 -22.84
N ASN A 91 19.04 19.10 -21.64
CA ASN A 91 18.45 17.89 -21.13
C ASN A 91 16.96 18.08 -20.86
N TYR A 92 16.18 16.99 -20.97
CA TYR A 92 14.72 17.07 -20.84
C TYR A 92 14.17 16.05 -19.85
N LEU A 93 13.25 16.51 -19.00
CA LEU A 93 12.42 15.70 -18.11
C LEU A 93 10.95 16.13 -18.27
N ASP A 94 10.01 15.20 -18.17
CA ASP A 94 8.60 15.53 -18.08
C ASP A 94 7.86 14.74 -16.99
N LEU A 95 6.69 15.24 -16.64
CA LEU A 95 5.76 14.61 -15.72
C LEU A 95 4.56 13.96 -16.47
N ALA A 96 4.83 13.46 -17.68
CA ALA A 96 3.79 12.90 -18.54
C ALA A 96 3.13 11.67 -17.89
N ASP A 97 1.81 11.63 -17.96
CA ASP A 97 0.95 10.57 -17.46
C ASP A 97 0.21 9.81 -18.58
N GLY A 98 0.41 10.21 -19.85
CA GLY A 98 -0.17 9.57 -21.02
C GLY A 98 0.72 8.45 -21.57
N SER A 99 0.21 7.23 -21.64
CA SER A 99 0.98 6.05 -22.07
C SER A 99 1.55 6.20 -23.47
N ASP A 100 0.78 6.73 -24.44
CA ASP A 100 1.21 6.94 -25.82
C ASP A 100 2.28 8.03 -25.96
N PHE A 101 2.23 9.08 -25.14
CA PHE A 101 3.25 10.13 -25.15
C PHE A 101 4.59 9.57 -24.66
N VAL A 102 4.59 8.91 -23.50
CA VAL A 102 5.81 8.36 -22.89
C VAL A 102 6.45 7.29 -23.77
N ALA A 103 5.65 6.40 -24.35
CA ALA A 103 6.17 5.34 -25.24
C ALA A 103 6.82 5.92 -26.50
N GLY A 104 6.25 6.98 -27.09
CA GLY A 104 6.75 7.58 -28.31
C GLY A 104 8.04 8.39 -28.14
N VAL A 105 8.46 8.70 -26.92
CA VAL A 105 9.72 9.44 -26.67
C VAL A 105 10.95 8.64 -27.13
N SER A 106 10.88 7.31 -27.14
CA SER A 106 11.96 6.44 -27.64
C SER A 106 12.38 6.71 -29.09
N ALA A 107 11.53 7.34 -29.91
CA ALA A 107 11.88 7.76 -31.27
C ALA A 107 13.04 8.77 -31.30
N PHE A 108 13.32 9.47 -30.22
CA PHE A 108 14.39 10.47 -30.10
C PHE A 108 15.68 9.89 -29.50
N ASP A 109 15.75 8.56 -29.22
CA ASP A 109 16.91 7.97 -28.53
C ASP A 109 18.24 8.17 -29.28
N ALA A 110 18.24 7.94 -30.59
CA ALA A 110 19.44 8.12 -31.41
C ALA A 110 19.95 9.57 -31.36
N ALA A 111 19.08 10.56 -31.58
CA ALA A 111 19.43 11.98 -31.59
C ALA A 111 19.92 12.45 -30.20
N ALA A 112 19.28 11.97 -29.13
CA ALA A 112 19.69 12.30 -27.77
C ALA A 112 21.06 11.71 -27.41
N ARG A 113 21.37 10.47 -27.85
CA ARG A 113 22.67 9.82 -27.66
C ARG A 113 23.78 10.53 -28.45
N GLU A 114 23.51 10.92 -29.70
CA GLU A 114 24.44 11.62 -30.54
C GLU A 114 24.87 12.99 -29.97
N THR A 115 23.92 13.66 -29.30
CA THR A 115 24.18 14.96 -28.64
C THR A 115 24.65 14.83 -27.19
N GLY A 116 24.74 13.61 -26.64
CA GLY A 116 25.13 13.36 -25.25
C GLY A 116 24.08 13.77 -24.21
N LEU A 117 22.83 13.97 -24.62
CA LEU A 117 21.73 14.42 -23.76
C LEU A 117 20.88 13.26 -23.25
N PHE A 118 20.25 13.44 -22.11
CA PHE A 118 19.17 12.59 -21.66
C PHE A 118 17.80 13.25 -21.88
N VAL A 119 16.84 12.45 -22.31
CA VAL A 119 15.44 12.81 -22.48
C VAL A 119 14.62 11.76 -21.74
N LEU A 120 14.15 12.08 -20.53
CA LEU A 120 13.42 11.15 -19.67
C LEU A 120 11.96 11.57 -19.57
N SER A 121 11.06 10.68 -19.94
CA SER A 121 9.62 10.91 -19.93
C SER A 121 8.92 10.09 -18.85
N GLY A 122 7.81 10.61 -18.32
CA GLY A 122 7.05 9.99 -17.27
C GLY A 122 7.75 10.05 -15.90
N VAL A 123 8.51 11.09 -15.61
CA VAL A 123 9.26 11.26 -14.35
C VAL A 123 8.30 11.60 -13.21
N SER A 124 7.50 10.59 -12.80
CA SER A 124 6.41 10.74 -11.85
C SER A 124 6.25 9.47 -11.01
N SER A 125 5.19 9.38 -10.18
CA SER A 125 4.87 8.17 -9.42
C SER A 125 4.67 6.98 -10.35
N PHE A 126 3.86 7.14 -11.38
CA PHE A 126 3.73 6.24 -12.52
C PHE A 126 4.58 6.80 -13.69
N PRO A 127 5.52 6.04 -14.27
CA PRO A 127 5.92 4.65 -13.99
C PRO A 127 7.17 4.51 -13.10
N VAL A 128 7.83 5.60 -12.65
CA VAL A 128 9.18 5.53 -12.07
C VAL A 128 9.17 4.86 -10.70
N LEU A 129 8.32 5.33 -9.79
CA LEU A 129 8.21 4.76 -8.43
C LEU A 129 7.67 3.33 -8.49
N THR A 130 6.73 3.05 -9.40
CA THR A 130 6.23 1.68 -9.62
C THR A 130 7.36 0.76 -10.04
N ALA A 131 8.16 1.13 -11.04
CA ALA A 131 9.27 0.32 -11.52
C ALA A 131 10.34 0.08 -10.44
N ALA A 132 10.65 1.09 -9.65
CA ALA A 132 11.57 0.99 -8.51
C ALA A 132 11.04 -0.01 -7.46
N ALA A 133 9.75 0.07 -7.12
CA ALA A 133 9.10 -0.86 -6.20
C ALA A 133 9.07 -2.30 -6.74
N VAL A 134 8.76 -2.51 -8.04
CA VAL A 134 8.78 -3.83 -8.65
C VAL A 134 10.19 -4.41 -8.62
N ARG A 135 11.25 -3.64 -8.96
CA ARG A 135 12.64 -4.12 -8.88
C ARG A 135 12.98 -4.59 -7.46
N ARG A 136 12.61 -3.80 -6.45
CA ARG A 136 12.88 -4.15 -5.03
C ARG A 136 12.14 -5.41 -4.61
N LEU A 137 10.86 -5.56 -5.00
CA LEU A 137 10.03 -6.74 -4.68
C LEU A 137 10.52 -8.02 -5.37
N SER A 138 11.14 -7.90 -6.54
CA SER A 138 11.52 -9.03 -7.39
C SER A 138 13.01 -9.42 -7.34
N LEU A 139 13.80 -8.85 -6.42
CA LEU A 139 15.27 -9.05 -6.36
C LEU A 139 15.71 -10.53 -6.38
N ASP A 140 14.96 -11.42 -5.72
CA ASP A 140 15.24 -12.85 -5.60
C ASP A 140 14.23 -13.74 -6.34
N MET A 141 13.28 -13.14 -7.08
CA MET A 141 12.34 -13.88 -7.92
C MET A 141 13.02 -14.35 -9.20
N ALA A 142 12.73 -15.57 -9.61
CA ALA A 142 13.15 -16.11 -10.90
C ALA A 142 12.26 -15.59 -12.04
N ARG A 143 10.98 -15.35 -11.73
CA ARG A 143 10.00 -14.87 -12.71
C ARG A 143 8.94 -14.01 -12.03
N VAL A 144 8.64 -12.86 -12.63
CA VAL A 144 7.50 -12.02 -12.30
C VAL A 144 6.40 -12.28 -13.34
N GLU A 145 5.25 -12.77 -12.89
CA GLU A 145 4.12 -13.13 -13.76
C GLU A 145 3.04 -12.07 -13.77
N THR A 146 2.78 -11.45 -12.62
CA THR A 146 1.75 -10.43 -12.49
C THR A 146 2.32 -9.21 -11.77
N ILE A 147 2.03 -8.04 -12.32
CA ILE A 147 2.32 -6.74 -11.70
C ILE A 147 1.01 -5.99 -11.56
N ARG A 148 0.65 -5.61 -10.34
CA ARG A 148 -0.51 -4.75 -10.06
C ARG A 148 -0.09 -3.54 -9.25
N GLY A 149 -0.60 -2.38 -9.59
CA GLY A 149 -0.35 -1.16 -8.85
C GLY A 149 -1.57 -0.27 -8.79
N GLY A 150 -1.56 0.67 -7.84
CA GLY A 150 -2.65 1.61 -7.73
C GLY A 150 -2.37 2.78 -6.80
N ILE A 151 -2.92 3.94 -7.15
CA ILE A 151 -2.86 5.16 -6.36
C ILE A 151 -4.25 5.53 -5.86
N ALA A 152 -4.39 5.71 -4.55
CA ALA A 152 -5.57 6.24 -3.89
C ALA A 152 -5.26 7.65 -3.36
N PRO A 153 -5.59 8.73 -4.10
CA PRO A 153 -5.34 10.08 -3.63
C PRO A 153 -6.24 10.43 -2.44
N SER A 154 -5.73 11.24 -1.52
CA SER A 154 -6.58 11.82 -0.48
C SER A 154 -7.68 12.69 -1.12
N PRO A 155 -8.93 12.63 -0.65
CA PRO A 155 -9.99 13.53 -1.14
C PRO A 155 -9.69 15.01 -0.91
N PHE A 156 -8.75 15.32 -0.02
CA PHE A 156 -8.34 16.69 0.32
C PHE A 156 -7.12 17.18 -0.48
N ALA A 157 -6.46 16.30 -1.24
CA ALA A 157 -5.29 16.65 -2.04
C ALA A 157 -5.56 17.72 -3.11
N GLY A 158 -6.82 17.85 -3.54
CA GLY A 158 -7.20 18.67 -4.69
C GLY A 158 -6.74 18.03 -6.01
N VAL A 159 -7.58 18.08 -7.01
CA VAL A 159 -7.27 17.55 -8.34
C VAL A 159 -7.20 18.71 -9.32
N GLY A 160 -6.09 18.82 -10.06
CA GLY A 160 -5.92 19.84 -11.09
C GLY A 160 -6.88 19.62 -12.27
N GLU A 161 -7.31 20.72 -12.92
CA GLU A 161 -8.22 20.63 -14.06
C GLU A 161 -7.65 19.77 -15.20
N ASN A 162 -6.34 19.88 -15.48
CA ASN A 162 -5.70 19.08 -16.53
C ASN A 162 -5.77 17.58 -16.27
N VAL A 163 -5.64 17.14 -15.01
CA VAL A 163 -5.79 15.72 -14.63
C VAL A 163 -7.22 15.25 -14.87
N ILE A 164 -8.21 16.06 -14.49
CA ILE A 164 -9.63 15.72 -14.76
C ILE A 164 -9.93 15.70 -16.25
N ARG A 165 -9.35 16.60 -17.04
CA ARG A 165 -9.51 16.60 -18.51
C ARG A 165 -8.88 15.35 -19.13
N ALA A 166 -7.71 14.92 -18.66
CA ALA A 166 -7.09 13.66 -19.09
C ALA A 166 -8.01 12.48 -18.79
N ILE A 167 -8.48 12.35 -17.53
CA ILE A 167 -9.42 11.30 -17.11
C ILE A 167 -10.69 11.32 -17.98
N ALA A 168 -11.30 12.48 -18.19
CA ALA A 168 -12.51 12.62 -19.02
C ALA A 168 -12.26 12.26 -20.49
N GLY A 169 -11.04 12.38 -20.97
CA GLY A 169 -10.62 12.03 -22.32
C GLY A 169 -10.54 10.52 -22.54
N TYR A 170 -9.92 9.78 -21.60
CA TYR A 170 -9.68 8.36 -21.77
C TYR A 170 -10.68 7.43 -21.07
N ALA A 171 -11.52 7.93 -20.16
CA ALA A 171 -12.49 7.09 -19.43
C ALA A 171 -13.43 6.34 -20.39
N GLY A 172 -13.43 5.02 -20.32
CA GLY A 172 -14.23 4.14 -21.21
C GLY A 172 -13.64 3.92 -22.61
N GLN A 173 -12.57 4.63 -23.00
CA GLN A 173 -11.85 4.41 -24.26
C GLN A 173 -10.98 3.14 -24.18
N PRO A 174 -10.64 2.48 -25.29
CA PRO A 174 -9.74 1.33 -25.26
C PRO A 174 -8.29 1.74 -24.93
N VAL A 175 -7.64 0.98 -24.06
CA VAL A 175 -6.21 1.10 -23.74
C VAL A 175 -5.53 -0.24 -23.91
N GLN A 176 -4.30 -0.25 -24.41
CA GLN A 176 -3.49 -1.46 -24.59
C GLN A 176 -2.83 -1.85 -23.26
N LEU A 177 -2.88 -3.15 -22.93
CA LEU A 177 -2.24 -3.73 -21.76
C LEU A 177 -1.87 -5.20 -22.03
N ALA A 178 -0.98 -5.76 -21.22
CA ALA A 178 -0.69 -7.19 -21.19
C ALA A 178 -1.69 -7.90 -20.24
N ARG A 179 -2.31 -8.99 -20.73
CA ARG A 179 -3.20 -9.84 -19.95
C ARG A 179 -3.04 -11.30 -20.37
N ASP A 180 -2.82 -12.16 -19.40
CA ASP A 180 -2.63 -13.61 -19.60
C ASP A 180 -1.56 -13.95 -20.66
N GLY A 181 -0.50 -13.14 -20.72
CA GLY A 181 0.62 -13.28 -21.65
C GLY A 181 0.38 -12.72 -23.05
N GLU A 182 -0.79 -12.16 -23.33
CA GLU A 182 -1.15 -11.66 -24.65
C GLU A 182 -1.45 -10.15 -24.62
N PRO A 183 -1.16 -9.42 -25.72
CA PRO A 183 -1.63 -8.06 -25.89
C PRO A 183 -3.15 -8.01 -25.85
N SER A 184 -3.72 -7.17 -25.00
CA SER A 184 -5.14 -7.09 -24.76
C SER A 184 -5.61 -5.65 -24.68
N GLN A 185 -6.93 -5.44 -24.80
CA GLN A 185 -7.55 -4.13 -24.62
C GLN A 185 -8.34 -4.10 -23.32
N GLY A 186 -8.03 -3.12 -22.48
CA GLY A 186 -8.84 -2.75 -21.32
C GLY A 186 -9.60 -1.46 -21.57
N HIS A 187 -10.58 -1.16 -20.72
CA HIS A 187 -11.33 0.09 -20.77
C HIS A 187 -11.26 0.78 -19.41
N PRO A 188 -10.50 1.87 -19.28
CA PRO A 188 -10.37 2.62 -18.02
C PRO A 188 -11.73 2.94 -17.41
N PHE A 189 -11.79 2.84 -16.08
CA PHE A 189 -12.98 2.99 -15.24
C PHE A 189 -14.11 1.98 -15.47
N THR A 190 -13.98 1.01 -16.38
CA THR A 190 -14.96 -0.09 -16.50
C THR A 190 -14.47 -1.42 -15.92
N GLU A 191 -13.22 -1.49 -15.50
CA GLU A 191 -12.62 -2.63 -14.81
C GLU A 191 -12.20 -2.22 -13.42
N GLN A 192 -12.61 -2.98 -12.41
CA GLN A 192 -12.37 -2.63 -11.02
C GLN A 192 -11.74 -3.77 -10.23
N MET A 193 -10.97 -3.40 -9.21
CA MET A 193 -10.58 -4.30 -8.14
C MET A 193 -10.59 -3.58 -6.79
N ARG A 194 -10.73 -4.32 -5.69
CA ARG A 194 -10.55 -3.77 -4.35
C ARG A 194 -9.20 -4.16 -3.79
N TYR A 195 -8.58 -3.19 -3.15
CA TYR A 195 -7.30 -3.39 -2.49
C TYR A 195 -7.22 -2.57 -1.20
N THR A 196 -6.48 -3.09 -0.21
CA THR A 196 -6.24 -2.43 1.06
C THR A 196 -4.78 -2.00 1.15
N ILE A 197 -4.52 -0.70 1.14
CA ILE A 197 -3.17 -0.18 1.32
C ILE A 197 -2.85 -0.20 2.81
N ALA A 198 -1.88 -1.02 3.21
CA ALA A 198 -1.59 -1.35 4.60
C ALA A 198 -0.08 -1.52 4.86
N PRO A 199 0.70 -0.45 4.96
CA PRO A 199 2.08 -0.60 5.41
C PRO A 199 2.12 -1.28 6.79
N PRO A 200 3.05 -2.21 7.03
CA PRO A 200 3.18 -2.92 8.30
C PRO A 200 3.19 -2.00 9.52
N GLY A 201 2.46 -2.36 10.55
CA GLY A 201 2.40 -1.61 11.80
C GLY A 201 1.76 -0.23 11.74
N ARG A 202 1.08 0.11 10.64
CA ARG A 202 0.36 1.37 10.46
C ARG A 202 -1.13 1.14 10.29
N LEU A 203 -1.93 2.16 10.61
CA LEU A 203 -3.37 2.11 10.38
C LEU A 203 -3.64 2.06 8.87
N PRO A 204 -4.19 0.96 8.31
CA PRO A 204 -4.46 0.83 6.88
C PRO A 204 -5.41 1.90 6.35
N LEU A 205 -5.33 2.21 5.05
CA LEU A 205 -6.45 2.89 4.39
C LEU A 205 -7.66 1.95 4.36
N ARG A 206 -8.86 2.53 4.34
CA ARG A 206 -10.06 1.72 4.11
C ARG A 206 -9.93 1.00 2.78
N SER A 207 -10.39 -0.27 2.72
CA SER A 207 -10.40 -1.04 1.48
C SER A 207 -11.01 -0.23 0.35
N THR A 208 -10.18 0.19 -0.60
CA THR A 208 -10.50 1.14 -1.67
C THR A 208 -10.87 0.40 -2.94
N LEU A 209 -11.84 0.93 -3.66
CA LEU A 209 -12.17 0.49 -5.02
C LEU A 209 -11.21 1.18 -5.98
N PHE A 210 -10.45 0.44 -6.74
CA PHE A 210 -9.59 0.92 -7.81
C PHE A 210 -10.23 0.60 -9.16
N SER A 211 -10.09 1.48 -10.12
CA SER A 211 -10.44 1.24 -11.53
C SER A 211 -9.20 1.34 -12.39
N LEU A 212 -9.14 0.52 -13.44
CA LEU A 212 -8.10 0.60 -14.46
C LEU A 212 -7.98 2.05 -14.96
N VAL A 213 -6.75 2.51 -15.19
CA VAL A 213 -6.43 3.83 -15.75
C VAL A 213 -5.42 3.71 -16.90
N ASP A 214 -5.40 4.69 -17.80
CA ASP A 214 -4.37 4.81 -18.82
C ASP A 214 -3.15 5.53 -18.23
N VAL A 215 -2.08 4.77 -18.02
CA VAL A 215 -0.81 5.25 -17.45
C VAL A 215 0.39 4.59 -18.14
N PRO A 216 1.55 5.24 -18.16
CA PRO A 216 2.75 4.73 -18.86
C PRO A 216 3.19 3.35 -18.41
N ASP A 217 2.91 2.95 -17.18
CA ASP A 217 3.26 1.65 -16.59
C ASP A 217 2.78 0.47 -17.42
N LEU A 218 1.60 0.57 -18.03
CA LEU A 218 1.00 -0.52 -18.79
C LEU A 218 1.90 -1.00 -19.93
N ARG A 219 2.72 -0.10 -20.50
CA ARG A 219 3.70 -0.41 -21.56
C ARG A 219 5.13 -0.48 -21.02
N ALA A 220 5.55 0.54 -20.26
CA ALA A 220 6.94 0.65 -19.80
C ALA A 220 7.36 -0.51 -18.88
N LEU A 221 6.44 -1.06 -18.08
CA LEU A 221 6.72 -2.25 -17.28
C LEU A 221 6.73 -3.53 -18.13
N ALA A 222 5.93 -3.62 -19.19
CA ALA A 222 5.99 -4.74 -20.12
C ALA A 222 7.36 -4.83 -20.83
N ASP A 223 7.94 -3.68 -21.17
CA ASP A 223 9.29 -3.61 -21.76
C ASP A 223 10.39 -4.04 -20.77
N LEU A 224 10.19 -3.80 -19.46
CA LEU A 224 11.13 -4.18 -18.40
C LEU A 224 10.97 -5.64 -17.95
N TRP A 225 9.75 -6.11 -17.90
CA TRP A 225 9.38 -7.48 -17.51
C TRP A 225 8.58 -8.16 -18.63
N PRO A 226 9.22 -8.50 -19.77
CA PRO A 226 8.51 -9.09 -20.92
C PRO A 226 7.89 -10.46 -20.62
N GLN A 227 8.31 -11.11 -19.55
CA GLN A 227 7.71 -12.35 -19.05
C GLN A 227 6.46 -12.12 -18.19
N ALA A 228 6.14 -10.87 -17.84
CA ALA A 228 4.95 -10.57 -17.06
C ALA A 228 3.70 -10.82 -17.91
N GLN A 229 2.87 -11.74 -17.46
CA GLN A 229 1.64 -12.13 -18.14
C GLN A 229 0.53 -11.08 -17.97
N THR A 230 0.49 -10.43 -16.81
CA THR A 230 -0.55 -9.45 -16.52
C THR A 230 0.05 -8.20 -15.86
N ILE A 231 -0.22 -7.04 -16.46
CA ILE A 231 0.11 -5.73 -15.89
C ILE A 231 -1.17 -4.92 -15.77
N TRP A 232 -1.52 -4.53 -14.54
CA TRP A 232 -2.73 -3.79 -14.25
C TRP A 232 -2.44 -2.61 -13.33
N MET A 233 -2.86 -1.41 -13.72
CA MET A 233 -2.67 -0.18 -12.95
C MET A 233 -4.00 0.52 -12.74
N GLY A 234 -4.22 0.98 -11.51
CA GLY A 234 -5.48 1.58 -11.13
C GLY A 234 -5.40 2.87 -10.35
N ALA A 235 -6.49 3.61 -10.38
CA ALA A 235 -6.73 4.74 -9.49
C ALA A 235 -7.97 4.47 -8.63
N GLY A 236 -7.85 4.80 -7.34
CA GLY A 236 -8.93 4.66 -6.35
C GLY A 236 -9.36 6.02 -5.80
N PRO A 237 -10.00 6.90 -6.60
CA PRO A 237 -10.43 8.19 -6.10
C PRO A 237 -11.50 8.06 -5.01
N VAL A 238 -11.40 8.93 -4.01
CA VAL A 238 -12.33 9.02 -2.87
C VAL A 238 -12.99 10.39 -2.92
N PRO A 239 -14.29 10.53 -2.66
CA PRO A 239 -15.24 9.54 -2.12
C PRO A 239 -15.71 8.49 -3.15
N GLU A 240 -15.90 7.25 -2.70
CA GLU A 240 -16.29 6.13 -3.56
C GLU A 240 -17.58 6.37 -4.35
N VAL A 241 -18.51 7.20 -3.85
CA VAL A 241 -19.75 7.52 -4.55
C VAL A 241 -19.48 8.28 -5.86
N LEU A 242 -18.56 9.24 -5.85
CA LEU A 242 -18.17 9.96 -7.07
C LEU A 242 -17.42 9.04 -8.04
N HIS A 243 -16.58 8.16 -7.50
CA HIS A 243 -15.91 7.15 -8.30
C HIS A 243 -16.92 6.21 -8.99
N ARG A 244 -17.95 5.75 -8.29
CA ARG A 244 -19.01 4.92 -8.88
C ARG A 244 -19.82 5.67 -9.94
N ALA A 245 -20.07 6.97 -9.76
CA ALA A 245 -20.69 7.80 -10.78
C ALA A 245 -19.81 7.87 -12.05
N LEU A 246 -18.48 8.07 -11.89
CA LEU A 246 -17.54 8.06 -13.02
C LEU A 246 -17.50 6.68 -13.71
N ILE A 247 -17.54 5.57 -12.97
CA ILE A 247 -17.66 4.23 -13.53
C ILE A 247 -18.89 4.11 -14.41
N GLY A 248 -20.06 4.57 -13.94
CA GLY A 248 -21.30 4.56 -14.73
C GLY A 248 -21.17 5.38 -16.02
N LEU A 249 -20.55 6.57 -15.96
CA LEU A 249 -20.29 7.40 -17.13
C LEU A 249 -19.31 6.74 -18.11
N ALA A 250 -18.25 6.11 -17.62
CA ALA A 250 -17.28 5.38 -18.45
C ALA A 250 -17.94 4.19 -19.19
N TRP A 251 -18.90 3.51 -18.58
CA TRP A 251 -19.69 2.47 -19.25
C TRP A 251 -20.53 3.00 -20.40
N LEU A 252 -21.06 4.24 -20.31
CA LEU A 252 -21.77 4.88 -21.43
C LEU A 252 -20.83 5.15 -22.61
N VAL A 253 -19.57 5.54 -22.33
CA VAL A 253 -18.55 5.72 -23.38
C VAL A 253 -18.19 4.38 -24.01
N ARG A 254 -17.89 3.36 -23.18
CA ARG A 254 -17.59 2.00 -23.66
C ARG A 254 -18.70 1.40 -24.51
N ALA A 255 -19.96 1.66 -24.16
CA ALA A 255 -21.13 1.22 -24.92
C ALA A 255 -21.36 2.02 -26.20
N GLY A 256 -20.56 3.05 -26.50
CA GLY A 256 -20.72 3.91 -27.68
C GLY A 256 -21.87 4.91 -27.60
N LEU A 257 -22.56 5.01 -26.44
CA LEU A 257 -23.68 5.96 -26.26
C LEU A 257 -23.21 7.41 -26.14
N VAL A 258 -21.97 7.59 -25.64
CA VAL A 258 -21.30 8.90 -25.50
C VAL A 258 -19.89 8.76 -26.09
N ARG A 259 -19.45 9.74 -26.87
CA ARG A 259 -18.10 9.68 -27.48
C ARG A 259 -16.97 9.92 -26.49
N SER A 260 -17.15 10.84 -25.54
CA SER A 260 -16.15 11.22 -24.56
C SER A 260 -16.80 11.98 -23.39
N LEU A 261 -16.19 11.93 -22.21
CA LEU A 261 -16.63 12.71 -21.06
C LEU A 261 -16.02 14.12 -21.00
N LEU A 262 -15.19 14.52 -21.99
CA LEU A 262 -14.55 15.86 -22.04
C LEU A 262 -15.54 17.03 -21.84
N PRO A 263 -16.75 17.03 -22.40
CA PRO A 263 -17.74 18.09 -22.14
C PRO A 263 -18.13 18.22 -20.66
N LEU A 264 -17.99 17.15 -19.88
CA LEU A 264 -18.29 17.11 -18.44
C LEU A 264 -17.08 17.43 -17.56
N ALA A 265 -15.89 17.65 -18.14
CA ALA A 265 -14.64 17.80 -17.38
C ALA A 265 -14.69 18.93 -16.32
N SER A 266 -15.27 20.09 -16.65
CA SER A 266 -15.41 21.21 -15.71
C SER A 266 -16.36 20.89 -14.55
N LEU A 267 -17.46 20.18 -14.82
CA LEU A 267 -18.39 19.71 -13.78
C LEU A 267 -17.70 18.66 -12.88
N MET A 268 -16.97 17.72 -13.49
CA MET A 268 -16.20 16.70 -12.74
C MET A 268 -15.14 17.36 -11.86
N HIS A 269 -14.43 18.38 -12.37
CA HIS A 269 -13.45 19.14 -11.62
C HIS A 269 -14.10 19.89 -10.44
N TRP A 270 -15.23 20.55 -10.66
CA TRP A 270 -15.99 21.21 -9.60
C TRP A 270 -16.43 20.20 -8.54
N ALA A 271 -17.04 19.08 -8.95
CA ALA A 271 -17.54 18.05 -8.03
C ALA A 271 -16.40 17.45 -7.18
N SER A 272 -15.27 17.06 -7.81
CA SER A 272 -14.11 16.46 -7.13
C SER A 272 -13.47 17.42 -6.12
N ASN A 273 -13.51 18.73 -6.38
CA ASN A 273 -12.93 19.73 -5.49
C ASN A 273 -13.91 20.30 -4.45
N ARG A 274 -15.22 20.12 -4.63
CA ARG A 274 -16.25 20.62 -3.71
C ARG A 274 -16.80 19.56 -2.78
N LEU A 275 -16.95 18.32 -3.28
CA LEU A 275 -17.51 17.19 -2.56
C LEU A 275 -16.38 16.34 -1.96
N ARG A 276 -15.78 16.85 -0.88
CA ARG A 276 -14.63 16.22 -0.21
C ARG A 276 -15.04 15.68 1.14
N TRP A 277 -14.98 14.37 1.31
CA TRP A 277 -15.14 13.71 2.60
C TRP A 277 -14.38 12.39 2.62
N GLY A 278 -13.95 11.96 3.80
CA GLY A 278 -13.17 10.76 3.99
C GLY A 278 -11.95 11.01 4.87
N GLU A 279 -10.92 10.20 4.69
CA GLU A 279 -9.67 10.31 5.42
C GLU A 279 -8.75 11.34 4.75
N HIS A 280 -8.03 12.13 5.58
CA HIS A 280 -7.00 13.05 5.07
C HIS A 280 -5.67 12.31 4.80
N ARG A 281 -5.78 11.12 4.26
CA ARG A 281 -4.67 10.24 3.89
C ARG A 281 -4.86 9.75 2.47
N GLY A 282 -3.75 9.56 1.77
CA GLY A 282 -3.70 8.89 0.48
C GLY A 282 -2.69 7.76 0.53
N GLY A 283 -2.57 7.00 -0.55
CA GLY A 283 -1.57 5.93 -0.59
C GLY A 283 -1.38 5.34 -1.98
N MET A 284 -0.39 4.48 -2.07
CA MET A 284 -0.04 3.72 -3.27
C MET A 284 0.28 2.28 -2.87
N PHE A 285 0.03 1.35 -3.75
CA PHE A 285 0.54 -0.01 -3.62
C PHE A 285 1.14 -0.49 -4.94
N VAL A 286 2.09 -1.41 -4.83
CA VAL A 286 2.62 -2.21 -5.93
C VAL A 286 2.66 -3.65 -5.44
N ALA A 287 2.08 -4.58 -6.19
CA ALA A 287 2.06 -5.99 -5.86
C ALA A 287 2.62 -6.80 -7.04
N VAL A 288 3.42 -7.81 -6.73
CA VAL A 288 3.99 -8.74 -7.69
C VAL A 288 3.65 -10.17 -7.29
N GLU A 289 3.33 -10.97 -8.29
CA GLU A 289 3.13 -12.41 -8.14
C GLU A 289 4.02 -13.14 -9.16
N GLY A 290 4.54 -14.28 -8.79
CA GLY A 290 5.41 -15.08 -9.65
C GLY A 290 6.04 -16.24 -8.89
N ALA A 291 7.29 -16.55 -9.19
CA ALA A 291 8.00 -17.64 -8.53
C ALA A 291 9.42 -17.23 -8.14
N ASP A 292 9.91 -17.77 -7.02
CA ASP A 292 11.29 -17.69 -6.61
C ASP A 292 12.22 -18.60 -7.44
N ARG A 293 13.50 -18.64 -7.10
CA ARG A 293 14.50 -19.49 -7.75
C ARG A 293 14.24 -20.99 -7.53
N SER A 294 13.49 -21.35 -6.49
CA SER A 294 13.05 -22.72 -6.18
C SER A 294 11.74 -23.10 -6.89
N ARG A 295 11.17 -22.19 -7.70
CA ARG A 295 9.86 -22.28 -8.35
C ARG A 295 8.68 -22.29 -7.37
N THR A 296 8.89 -21.86 -6.14
CA THR A 296 7.81 -21.68 -5.18
C THR A 296 7.03 -20.43 -5.54
N PRO A 297 5.68 -20.47 -5.59
CA PRO A 297 4.88 -19.28 -5.81
C PRO A 297 5.17 -18.22 -4.74
N VAL A 298 5.35 -16.98 -5.17
CA VAL A 298 5.63 -15.83 -4.31
C VAL A 298 4.64 -14.73 -4.61
N ARG A 299 4.09 -14.14 -3.55
CA ARG A 299 3.26 -12.94 -3.63
C ARG A 299 3.80 -11.91 -2.65
N ARG A 300 4.24 -10.79 -3.18
CA ARG A 300 4.79 -9.68 -2.41
C ARG A 300 4.16 -8.38 -2.79
N SER A 301 4.12 -7.44 -1.84
CA SER A 301 3.63 -6.10 -2.11
C SER A 301 4.40 -5.04 -1.33
N TRP A 302 4.46 -3.87 -1.92
CA TRP A 302 4.94 -2.65 -1.30
C TRP A 302 3.78 -1.68 -1.14
N HIS A 303 3.69 -1.06 0.02
CA HIS A 303 2.63 -0.15 0.38
C HIS A 303 3.21 1.20 0.82
N LEU A 304 2.53 2.27 0.44
CA LEU A 304 2.84 3.63 0.84
C LEU A 304 1.57 4.30 1.37
N LEU A 305 1.68 4.97 2.51
CA LEU A 305 0.69 5.89 3.05
C LEU A 305 1.29 7.28 3.15
N ALA A 306 0.58 8.28 2.66
CA ALA A 306 0.94 9.68 2.80
C ALA A 306 -0.18 10.42 3.55
N GLU A 307 0.18 11.14 4.59
CA GLU A 307 -0.73 11.87 5.45
C GLU A 307 -0.69 13.38 5.14
N GLY A 308 -1.75 14.08 5.49
CA GLY A 308 -1.83 15.52 5.30
C GLY A 308 -1.66 15.95 3.84
N ASN A 309 -0.70 16.84 3.60
CA ASN A 309 -0.43 17.43 2.29
C ASN A 309 0.80 16.83 1.58
N ASP A 310 1.39 15.75 2.09
CA ASP A 310 2.60 15.17 1.52
C ASP A 310 2.33 14.31 0.29
N GLY A 311 1.16 13.67 0.19
CA GLY A 311 0.79 12.85 -0.95
C GLY A 311 0.91 13.54 -2.32
N PRO A 312 0.37 14.75 -2.51
CA PRO A 312 0.49 15.51 -3.76
C PRO A 312 1.92 15.87 -4.18
N LEU A 313 2.90 15.75 -3.29
CA LEU A 313 4.32 16.02 -3.58
C LEU A 313 5.02 14.83 -4.24
N ILE A 314 4.56 13.60 -4.00
CA ILE A 314 5.22 12.36 -4.44
C ILE A 314 5.51 12.34 -5.93
N PRO A 315 4.58 12.72 -6.84
CA PRO A 315 4.87 12.74 -8.27
C PRO A 315 6.10 13.56 -8.66
N SER A 316 6.34 14.67 -7.96
CA SER A 316 7.49 15.56 -8.24
C SER A 316 8.78 15.12 -7.55
N MET A 317 8.74 14.19 -6.62
CA MET A 317 9.93 13.68 -5.93
C MET A 317 10.85 12.89 -6.87
N ALA A 318 10.30 12.28 -7.94
CA ALA A 318 11.12 11.67 -8.99
C ALA A 318 12.08 12.68 -9.63
N VAL A 319 11.57 13.85 -9.99
CA VAL A 319 12.40 14.93 -10.55
C VAL A 319 13.42 15.42 -9.52
N GLU A 320 13.00 15.59 -8.26
CA GLU A 320 13.91 16.00 -7.18
C GLU A 320 15.04 14.99 -6.99
N ALA A 321 14.75 13.69 -6.96
CA ALA A 321 15.74 12.65 -6.80
C ALA A 321 16.75 12.66 -7.96
N LEU A 322 16.29 12.76 -9.21
CA LEU A 322 17.17 12.87 -10.39
C LEU A 322 18.07 14.10 -10.33
N VAL A 323 17.53 15.25 -9.97
CA VAL A 323 18.32 16.49 -9.84
C VAL A 323 19.35 16.38 -8.73
N ARG A 324 19.02 15.79 -7.58
CA ARG A 324 19.98 15.55 -6.49
C ARG A 324 21.12 14.64 -6.94
N LYS A 325 20.80 13.52 -7.59
CA LYS A 325 21.80 12.60 -8.17
C LYS A 325 22.70 13.31 -9.17
N ALA A 326 22.13 14.13 -10.06
CA ALA A 326 22.90 14.91 -11.03
C ALA A 326 23.85 15.92 -10.36
N LEU A 327 23.42 16.61 -9.31
CA LEU A 327 24.25 17.53 -8.53
C LEU A 327 25.40 16.81 -7.79
N ASP A 328 25.22 15.54 -7.49
CA ASP A 328 26.23 14.68 -6.87
C ASP A 328 27.10 13.93 -7.90
N GLY A 329 26.98 14.30 -9.19
CA GLY A 329 27.78 13.77 -10.29
C GLY A 329 27.22 12.51 -10.95
N HIS A 330 26.03 12.05 -10.55
CA HIS A 330 25.37 10.86 -11.11
C HIS A 330 24.33 11.27 -12.16
N MET A 331 24.79 11.70 -13.32
CA MET A 331 23.90 12.06 -14.42
C MET A 331 23.22 10.83 -15.02
N PRO A 332 21.94 10.93 -15.44
CA PRO A 332 21.33 9.90 -16.27
C PRO A 332 22.12 9.61 -17.55
N ALA A 333 22.15 8.37 -18.00
CA ALA A 333 22.80 8.01 -19.24
C ALA A 333 22.13 8.72 -20.44
N PRO A 334 22.91 9.18 -21.46
CA PRO A 334 22.36 9.76 -22.67
C PRO A 334 21.36 8.84 -23.37
N GLY A 335 20.37 9.43 -24.03
CA GLY A 335 19.31 8.74 -24.77
C GLY A 335 17.91 9.18 -24.34
N ALA A 336 16.90 8.77 -25.12
CA ALA A 336 15.50 9.10 -24.86
C ALA A 336 14.70 7.87 -24.48
N ARG A 337 14.01 7.91 -23.33
CA ARG A 337 13.28 6.75 -22.79
C ARG A 337 12.26 7.13 -21.72
N ALA A 338 11.36 6.18 -21.40
CA ALA A 338 10.63 6.22 -20.14
C ALA A 338 11.61 6.09 -18.96
N ALA A 339 11.44 6.89 -17.91
CA ALA A 339 12.40 7.01 -16.80
C ALA A 339 12.34 5.84 -15.79
N VAL A 340 12.05 4.63 -16.26
CA VAL A 340 11.78 3.46 -15.39
C VAL A 340 13.02 2.80 -14.79
N ARG A 341 14.23 3.20 -15.22
CA ARG A 341 15.51 2.62 -14.75
C ARG A 341 16.42 3.64 -14.06
N ASP A 342 15.97 4.88 -13.91
CA ASP A 342 16.83 6.00 -13.54
C ASP A 342 16.85 6.29 -12.05
N LEU A 343 15.86 5.72 -11.30
CA LEU A 343 15.77 5.82 -9.85
C LEU A 343 15.50 4.46 -9.21
N GLU A 344 16.05 4.25 -8.02
CA GLU A 344 15.75 3.13 -7.14
C GLU A 344 14.81 3.56 -6.01
N LEU A 345 14.25 2.58 -5.27
CA LEU A 345 13.29 2.89 -4.21
C LEU A 345 13.92 3.68 -3.07
N GLU A 346 15.20 3.44 -2.79
CA GLU A 346 16.00 4.13 -1.78
C GLU A 346 16.15 5.62 -2.07
N ASP A 347 16.19 6.02 -3.35
CA ASP A 347 16.21 7.44 -3.76
C ASP A 347 14.95 8.18 -3.30
N TYR A 348 13.80 7.48 -3.30
CA TYR A 348 12.54 8.02 -2.79
C TYR A 348 12.45 7.98 -1.27
N GLU A 349 12.89 6.90 -0.65
CA GLU A 349 12.85 6.72 0.81
C GLU A 349 13.65 7.81 1.52
N ALA A 350 14.77 8.23 0.95
CA ALA A 350 15.55 9.37 1.44
C ALA A 350 14.75 10.69 1.44
N LEU A 351 13.82 10.85 0.49
CA LEU A 351 12.92 12.02 0.42
C LEU A 351 11.71 11.88 1.34
N PHE A 352 11.27 10.65 1.61
CA PHE A 352 10.15 10.37 2.51
C PHE A 352 10.50 10.57 3.98
N ALA A 353 11.77 10.36 4.36
CA ALA A 353 12.23 10.34 5.75
C ALA A 353 11.87 11.60 6.56
N ASN A 354 11.76 12.76 5.91
CA ASN A 354 11.42 14.04 6.55
C ASN A 354 9.96 14.44 6.33
N ARG A 355 9.07 13.48 6.04
CA ARG A 355 7.66 13.71 5.72
C ARG A 355 6.77 12.70 6.42
N THR A 356 5.48 12.97 6.41
CA THR A 356 4.47 12.04 6.92
C THR A 356 4.11 10.98 5.85
N ILE A 357 5.15 10.34 5.33
CA ILE A 357 5.04 9.26 4.34
C ILE A 357 5.60 7.99 4.98
N HIS A 358 4.80 6.94 4.99
CA HIS A 358 5.14 5.65 5.58
C HIS A 358 5.08 4.58 4.52
N THR A 359 6.15 3.80 4.40
CA THR A 359 6.25 2.68 3.46
C THR A 359 6.49 1.37 4.19
N GLY A 360 6.26 0.26 3.51
CA GLY A 360 6.62 -1.05 4.02
C GLY A 360 6.27 -2.17 3.04
N PHE A 361 6.91 -3.32 3.27
CA PHE A 361 6.76 -4.51 2.45
C PHE A 361 5.90 -5.55 3.15
N ARG A 362 5.20 -6.36 2.35
CA ARG A 362 4.51 -7.57 2.78
C ARG A 362 4.89 -8.73 1.88
N ASP A 363 5.06 -9.88 2.49
CA ASP A 363 5.32 -11.15 1.81
C ASP A 363 4.28 -12.17 2.27
N ASP A 364 3.20 -12.28 1.50
CA ASP A 364 2.05 -13.13 1.85
C ASP A 364 2.46 -14.61 1.92
N THR A 365 3.51 -15.01 1.19
CA THR A 365 4.01 -16.38 1.18
C THR A 365 4.82 -16.69 2.43
N ALA A 366 5.75 -15.81 2.78
CA ALA A 366 6.60 -15.99 3.96
C ALA A 366 5.85 -15.73 5.27
N ASP A 367 4.75 -14.99 5.24
CA ASP A 367 3.96 -14.65 6.44
C ASP A 367 2.89 -15.71 6.77
N ALA A 368 2.56 -16.62 5.84
CA ALA A 368 1.50 -17.62 6.02
C ALA A 368 1.74 -18.59 7.19
N ASP A 369 2.99 -18.93 7.47
CA ASP A 369 3.37 -19.87 8.54
C ASP A 369 3.72 -19.17 9.87
N LYS A 370 3.64 -17.84 9.93
CA LYS A 370 3.96 -17.07 11.13
C LYS A 370 2.78 -17.04 12.12
N PRO A 371 3.03 -16.86 13.43
CA PRO A 371 1.99 -16.53 14.40
C PRO A 371 1.13 -15.35 13.93
N LEU A 372 -0.16 -15.36 14.26
CA LEU A 372 -1.17 -14.43 13.75
C LEU A 372 -0.74 -12.95 13.80
N TYR A 373 -0.22 -12.50 14.93
CA TYR A 373 0.22 -11.11 15.08
C TYR A 373 1.48 -10.80 14.25
N ALA A 374 2.41 -11.74 14.16
CA ALA A 374 3.63 -11.59 13.36
C ALA A 374 3.29 -11.52 11.86
N ALA A 375 2.35 -12.35 11.40
CA ALA A 375 1.85 -12.31 10.01
C ALA A 375 1.17 -10.98 9.67
N LEU A 376 0.31 -10.47 10.56
CA LEU A 376 -0.39 -9.20 10.34
C LEU A 376 0.53 -7.97 10.42
N LEU A 377 1.57 -8.02 11.26
CA LEU A 377 2.51 -6.91 11.46
C LEU A 377 3.69 -6.93 10.48
N GLY A 378 4.00 -8.09 9.84
CA GLY A 378 5.13 -8.20 8.92
C GLY A 378 6.44 -7.66 9.56
N ASP A 379 7.18 -6.82 8.83
CA ASP A 379 8.45 -6.26 9.31
C ASP A 379 8.30 -5.43 10.61
N ALA A 380 7.14 -4.83 10.85
CA ALA A 380 6.90 -4.07 12.07
C ALA A 380 6.89 -4.95 13.34
N TRP A 381 6.72 -6.27 13.20
CA TRP A 381 6.81 -7.22 14.32
C TRP A 381 8.15 -7.15 15.05
N GLN A 382 9.25 -7.02 14.32
CA GLN A 382 10.59 -6.99 14.90
C GLN A 382 10.87 -5.70 15.68
N ASN A 383 10.13 -4.63 15.40
CA ASN A 383 10.28 -3.34 16.07
C ASN A 383 9.51 -3.26 17.41
N LEU A 384 8.65 -4.25 17.70
CA LEU A 384 7.94 -4.32 18.96
C LEU A 384 8.86 -4.79 20.11
N PRO A 385 8.64 -4.31 21.35
CA PRO A 385 9.31 -4.82 22.54
C PRO A 385 9.19 -6.34 22.66
N LYS A 386 10.25 -6.97 23.16
CA LYS A 386 10.30 -8.43 23.31
C LYS A 386 9.19 -8.99 24.20
N GLU A 387 8.74 -8.22 25.20
CA GLU A 387 7.67 -8.60 26.11
C GLU A 387 6.31 -8.69 25.40
N ILE A 388 6.03 -7.78 24.45
CA ILE A 388 4.82 -7.84 23.60
C ILE A 388 4.94 -9.03 22.64
N ARG A 389 6.09 -9.18 21.97
CA ARG A 389 6.30 -10.31 21.05
C ARG A 389 6.16 -11.65 21.77
N ALA A 390 6.76 -11.81 22.92
CA ALA A 390 6.66 -13.04 23.72
C ALA A 390 5.22 -13.42 24.08
N MET A 391 4.32 -12.44 24.22
CA MET A 391 2.91 -12.70 24.52
C MET A 391 2.17 -13.32 23.31
N HIS A 392 2.57 -12.98 22.08
CA HIS A 392 1.92 -13.40 20.83
C HIS A 392 2.74 -14.39 19.99
N ASP A 393 3.89 -14.85 20.52
CA ASP A 393 4.80 -15.79 19.85
C ASP A 393 4.66 -17.19 20.46
N GLY A 394 3.54 -17.86 20.18
CA GLY A 394 3.31 -19.22 20.63
C GLY A 394 3.10 -19.40 22.14
N THR A 395 2.88 -18.33 22.90
CA THR A 395 2.51 -18.42 24.32
C THR A 395 1.17 -19.13 24.47
N THR A 396 1.13 -20.18 25.30
CA THR A 396 -0.09 -20.94 25.55
C THR A 396 -0.83 -20.49 26.81
N LYS A 397 -0.15 -19.82 27.72
CA LYS A 397 -0.70 -19.36 29.00
C LYS A 397 0.07 -18.13 29.52
N ALA A 398 -0.68 -17.17 30.06
CA ALA A 398 -0.12 -16.03 30.78
C ALA A 398 -0.90 -15.75 32.05
N GLN A 399 -0.22 -15.28 33.09
CA GLN A 399 -0.82 -14.98 34.39
C GLN A 399 -0.40 -13.60 34.89
N GLY A 400 -1.27 -12.96 35.67
CA GLY A 400 -0.99 -11.64 36.21
C GLY A 400 -2.09 -11.10 37.10
N ARG A 401 -2.20 -9.79 37.17
CA ARG A 401 -3.22 -9.10 37.97
C ARG A 401 -3.83 -7.93 37.17
N ALA A 402 -5.10 -7.64 37.46
CA ALA A 402 -5.80 -6.53 36.81
C ALA A 402 -6.82 -5.88 37.73
N SER A 403 -7.13 -4.62 37.40
CA SER A 403 -8.29 -3.89 37.90
C SER A 403 -9.36 -3.86 36.81
N VAL A 404 -10.61 -4.07 37.19
CA VAL A 404 -11.79 -4.05 36.31
C VAL A 404 -12.77 -3.03 36.81
N GLU A 405 -13.28 -2.21 35.90
CA GLU A 405 -14.33 -1.21 36.15
C GLU A 405 -15.47 -1.41 35.14
N ARG A 406 -16.71 -1.52 35.62
CA ARG A 406 -17.91 -1.49 34.77
C ARG A 406 -18.63 -0.15 34.90
N GLY A 407 -19.22 0.29 33.80
CA GLY A 407 -20.06 1.48 33.82
C GLY A 407 -21.28 1.36 34.68
N GLY A 408 -21.73 2.48 35.25
CA GLY A 408 -22.91 2.57 36.11
C GLY A 408 -24.24 2.55 35.35
N ASN A 409 -24.27 2.84 34.05
CA ASN A 409 -25.47 2.89 33.23
C ASN A 409 -26.09 1.49 33.02
N MET A 410 -27.41 1.39 33.12
CA MET A 410 -28.16 0.14 32.94
C MET A 410 -27.88 -0.54 31.59
N PHE A 411 -27.84 0.23 30.50
CA PHE A 411 -27.56 -0.32 29.16
C PHE A 411 -26.12 -0.79 29.01
N GLY A 412 -25.15 -0.06 29.60
CA GLY A 412 -23.74 -0.49 29.64
C GLY A 412 -23.57 -1.78 30.45
N ARG A 413 -24.29 -1.92 31.57
CA ARG A 413 -24.28 -3.14 32.39
C ARG A 413 -24.90 -4.34 31.66
N LEU A 414 -25.99 -4.14 30.92
CA LEU A 414 -26.58 -5.15 30.07
C LEU A 414 -25.65 -5.61 28.97
N ALA A 415 -25.00 -4.66 28.25
CA ALA A 415 -24.01 -4.96 27.21
C ALA A 415 -22.83 -5.74 27.79
N ALA A 416 -22.32 -5.33 28.95
CA ALA A 416 -21.23 -6.04 29.64
C ALA A 416 -21.62 -7.45 30.06
N TRP A 417 -22.86 -7.65 30.45
CA TRP A 417 -23.40 -8.97 30.82
C TRP A 417 -23.56 -9.89 29.60
N LEU A 418 -24.07 -9.37 28.49
CA LEU A 418 -24.26 -10.13 27.24
C LEU A 418 -22.93 -10.67 26.69
N VAL A 419 -21.84 -9.90 26.81
CA VAL A 419 -20.50 -10.32 26.37
C VAL A 419 -19.78 -11.19 27.41
N GLY A 420 -20.29 -11.22 28.67
CA GLY A 420 -19.66 -11.95 29.76
C GLY A 420 -18.48 -11.22 30.43
N PHE A 421 -18.35 -9.91 30.26
CA PHE A 421 -17.24 -9.15 30.88
C PHE A 421 -17.25 -9.27 32.42
N PRO A 422 -16.07 -9.26 33.10
CA PRO A 422 -15.96 -9.43 34.54
C PRO A 422 -16.58 -8.25 35.31
N LYS A 423 -17.00 -8.47 36.57
CA LYS A 423 -17.56 -7.43 37.47
C LYS A 423 -16.44 -6.51 37.95
N THR A 424 -16.83 -5.27 38.35
CA THR A 424 -15.89 -4.30 38.97
C THR A 424 -15.20 -4.90 40.18
N ARG A 425 -13.90 -4.94 40.14
CA ARG A 425 -13.00 -5.38 41.23
C ARG A 425 -11.60 -4.81 40.98
N ASP A 426 -10.90 -4.52 42.04
CA ASP A 426 -9.53 -4.08 42.00
C ASP A 426 -8.56 -5.20 42.36
N ASP A 427 -7.40 -5.20 41.69
CA ASP A 427 -6.27 -6.08 41.93
C ASP A 427 -6.61 -7.58 42.01
N ILE A 428 -7.30 -8.09 41.01
CA ILE A 428 -7.71 -9.50 40.91
C ILE A 428 -6.72 -10.32 40.07
N PRO A 429 -6.55 -11.61 40.36
CA PRO A 429 -5.74 -12.49 39.53
C PRO A 429 -6.37 -12.64 38.14
N VAL A 430 -5.52 -12.63 37.12
CA VAL A 430 -5.89 -12.88 35.73
C VAL A 430 -5.11 -14.07 35.21
N ASP A 431 -5.82 -14.98 34.57
CA ASP A 431 -5.28 -16.12 33.82
C ASP A 431 -5.77 -16.01 32.38
N VAL A 432 -4.84 -16.03 31.42
CA VAL A 432 -5.15 -16.02 29.99
C VAL A 432 -4.60 -17.29 29.38
N ARG A 433 -5.43 -18.02 28.66
CA ARG A 433 -5.04 -19.21 27.89
C ARG A 433 -5.25 -18.93 26.41
N PHE A 434 -4.23 -19.26 25.66
CA PHE A 434 -4.19 -19.13 24.21
C PHE A 434 -4.24 -20.55 23.62
N HIS A 435 -5.16 -20.76 22.70
CA HIS A 435 -5.27 -22.02 21.98
C HIS A 435 -5.27 -21.70 20.48
N ALA A 436 -4.15 -21.95 19.84
CA ALA A 436 -3.99 -21.74 18.40
C ALA A 436 -4.46 -22.99 17.64
N ASN A 437 -5.28 -22.78 16.61
CA ASN A 437 -5.61 -23.71 15.55
C ASN A 437 -5.03 -23.16 14.24
N GLU A 438 -5.11 -23.90 13.13
CA GLU A 438 -4.51 -23.54 11.85
C GLU A 438 -4.81 -22.11 11.37
N ASN A 439 -6.00 -21.55 11.64
CA ASN A 439 -6.43 -20.25 11.15
C ASN A 439 -7.01 -19.31 12.21
N GLU A 440 -7.12 -19.74 13.46
CA GLU A 440 -7.77 -19.00 14.54
C GLU A 440 -7.04 -19.21 15.87
N GLU A 441 -7.00 -18.17 16.70
CA GLU A 441 -6.56 -18.26 18.09
C GLU A 441 -7.76 -18.05 19.02
N THR A 442 -8.01 -19.00 19.92
CA THR A 442 -9.00 -18.84 20.97
C THR A 442 -8.34 -18.32 22.23
N TRP A 443 -8.80 -17.16 22.68
CA TRP A 443 -8.33 -16.51 23.89
C TRP A 443 -9.37 -16.69 25.01
N THR A 444 -9.01 -17.43 26.03
CA THR A 444 -9.84 -17.59 27.24
C THR A 444 -9.22 -16.77 28.37
N ARG A 445 -9.95 -15.76 28.82
CA ARG A 445 -9.50 -14.81 29.85
C ARG A 445 -10.33 -15.03 31.11
N THR A 446 -9.69 -15.28 32.25
CA THR A 446 -10.34 -15.51 33.57
C THR A 446 -9.89 -14.45 34.54
N PHE A 447 -10.80 -13.63 35.03
CA PHE A 447 -10.59 -12.54 35.97
C PHE A 447 -11.21 -12.89 37.31
N GLY A 448 -10.42 -13.26 38.33
CA GLY A 448 -10.89 -13.60 39.64
C GLY A 448 -11.99 -14.70 39.64
N GLY A 449 -11.84 -15.70 38.77
CA GLY A 449 -12.79 -16.82 38.62
C GLY A 449 -13.93 -16.59 37.61
N GLN A 450 -14.11 -15.39 37.06
CA GLN A 450 -15.11 -15.12 36.01
C GLN A 450 -14.38 -15.08 34.65
N GLY A 451 -14.75 -15.98 33.73
CA GLY A 451 -14.13 -16.14 32.42
C GLY A 451 -15.01 -15.69 31.26
N PHE A 452 -14.37 -15.25 30.20
CA PHE A 452 -14.96 -15.07 28.85
C PHE A 452 -13.93 -15.44 27.79
N SER A 453 -14.39 -15.75 26.61
CA SER A 453 -13.52 -16.13 25.50
C SER A 453 -13.85 -15.36 24.22
N SER A 454 -12.85 -15.22 23.38
CA SER A 454 -12.96 -14.70 22.03
C SER A 454 -12.15 -15.54 21.06
N ARG A 455 -12.44 -15.43 19.78
CA ARG A 455 -11.63 -16.01 18.69
C ARG A 455 -11.00 -14.90 17.88
N GLN A 456 -9.71 -15.01 17.66
CA GLN A 456 -8.94 -14.07 16.85
C GLN A 456 -8.48 -14.76 15.56
N PHE A 457 -8.51 -14.05 14.44
CA PHE A 457 -8.12 -14.55 13.13
C PHE A 457 -7.74 -13.39 12.18
N ALA A 458 -6.99 -13.69 11.13
CA ALA A 458 -6.68 -12.72 10.09
C ALA A 458 -7.93 -12.39 9.27
N GLY A 459 -8.17 -11.10 9.07
CA GLY A 459 -9.29 -10.64 8.26
C GLY A 459 -9.07 -10.91 6.76
N CYS A 460 -10.16 -11.02 6.01
CA CYS A 460 -10.14 -11.20 4.57
C CYS A 460 -11.00 -10.17 3.83
N GLY A 461 -10.74 -10.00 2.53
CA GLY A 461 -11.48 -9.08 1.66
C GLY A 461 -11.42 -7.64 2.15
N ARG A 462 -12.56 -7.06 2.55
CA ARG A 462 -12.57 -5.68 3.06
C ARG A 462 -11.91 -5.51 4.44
N SER A 463 -11.67 -6.60 5.16
CA SER A 463 -10.97 -6.61 6.45
C SER A 463 -9.55 -7.19 6.33
N GLU A 464 -9.03 -7.32 5.12
CA GLU A 464 -7.65 -7.74 4.86
C GLU A 464 -6.66 -6.88 5.65
N TRP A 465 -5.63 -7.49 6.22
CA TRP A 465 -4.61 -6.89 7.10
C TRP A 465 -5.15 -6.39 8.45
N LEU A 466 -6.38 -6.75 8.82
CA LEU A 466 -6.92 -6.46 10.14
C LEU A 466 -6.97 -7.73 10.99
N LEU A 467 -6.73 -7.59 12.29
CA LEU A 467 -7.03 -8.60 13.29
C LEU A 467 -8.54 -8.62 13.50
N CYS A 468 -9.18 -9.74 13.23
CA CYS A 468 -10.60 -9.94 13.54
C CYS A 468 -10.74 -10.64 14.87
N GLU A 469 -11.53 -10.09 15.79
CA GLU A 469 -11.86 -10.70 17.07
C GLU A 469 -13.37 -10.91 17.19
N ARG A 470 -13.78 -12.15 17.48
CA ARG A 470 -15.19 -12.55 17.57
C ARG A 470 -15.59 -12.87 18.99
N PHE A 471 -16.65 -12.21 19.46
CA PHE A 471 -17.32 -12.44 20.74
C PHE A 471 -18.75 -12.90 20.47
N GLY A 472 -19.00 -14.20 20.47
CA GLY A 472 -20.32 -14.74 20.10
C GLY A 472 -20.78 -14.24 18.73
N PRO A 473 -21.89 -13.47 18.64
CA PRO A 473 -22.39 -12.94 17.36
C PRO A 473 -21.64 -11.71 16.85
N LEU A 474 -20.84 -11.06 17.70
CA LEU A 474 -20.14 -9.82 17.40
C LEU A 474 -18.75 -10.12 16.82
N THR A 475 -18.39 -9.46 15.74
CA THR A 475 -17.02 -9.51 15.20
C THR A 475 -16.50 -8.09 15.01
N PHE A 476 -15.33 -7.82 15.54
CA PHE A 476 -14.60 -6.57 15.45
C PHE A 476 -13.34 -6.78 14.62
N ALA A 477 -13.07 -5.91 13.65
CA ALA A 477 -11.84 -5.93 12.86
C ALA A 477 -11.02 -4.69 13.23
N MET A 478 -9.80 -4.94 13.72
CA MET A 478 -8.91 -3.95 14.30
C MET A 478 -7.60 -3.90 13.55
N ALA A 479 -7.07 -2.72 13.33
CA ALA A 479 -5.71 -2.55 12.86
C ALA A 479 -4.72 -2.67 14.03
N LEU A 480 -3.64 -3.39 13.80
CA LEU A 480 -2.49 -3.44 14.69
C LEU A 480 -1.54 -2.30 14.34
N VAL A 481 -1.46 -1.30 15.21
CA VAL A 481 -0.61 -0.11 15.02
C VAL A 481 0.56 -0.19 16.00
N ALA A 482 1.77 -0.36 15.45
CA ALA A 482 2.99 -0.48 16.23
C ALA A 482 3.61 0.92 16.46
N GLU A 483 3.83 1.25 17.70
CA GLU A 483 4.57 2.42 18.18
C GLU A 483 5.80 1.92 18.96
N GLU A 484 6.73 2.82 19.29
CA GLU A 484 8.03 2.44 19.88
C GLU A 484 7.93 1.48 21.09
N ASN A 485 7.01 1.72 22.03
CA ASN A 485 6.79 0.89 23.23
C ASN A 485 5.36 0.37 23.36
N ARG A 486 4.60 0.36 22.27
CA ARG A 486 3.16 0.12 22.34
C ARG A 486 2.63 -0.54 21.06
N LEU A 487 1.68 -1.45 21.25
CA LEU A 487 0.86 -2.01 20.20
C LEU A 487 -0.60 -1.58 20.42
N SER A 488 -1.12 -0.73 19.55
CA SER A 488 -2.50 -0.24 19.63
C SER A 488 -3.41 -1.06 18.72
N LEU A 489 -4.60 -1.45 19.23
CA LEU A 489 -5.62 -2.18 18.48
C LEU A 489 -6.73 -1.19 18.08
N VAL A 490 -6.66 -0.67 16.87
CA VAL A 490 -7.54 0.40 16.38
C VAL A 490 -8.72 -0.18 15.63
N LEU A 491 -9.91 -0.01 16.19
CA LEU A 491 -11.15 -0.53 15.63
C LEU A 491 -11.48 0.14 14.28
N SER A 492 -11.63 -0.68 13.24
CA SER A 492 -11.84 -0.22 11.86
C SER A 492 -13.17 -0.67 11.27
N ARG A 493 -13.68 -1.84 11.67
CA ARG A 493 -14.94 -2.42 11.20
C ARG A 493 -15.59 -3.28 12.28
N TRP A 494 -16.89 -3.49 12.16
CA TRP A 494 -17.61 -4.42 13.00
C TRP A 494 -18.82 -5.02 12.29
N SER A 495 -19.30 -6.13 12.82
CA SER A 495 -20.48 -6.83 12.32
C SER A 495 -21.19 -7.60 13.43
N ILE A 496 -22.49 -7.84 13.24
CA ILE A 496 -23.29 -8.71 14.08
C ILE A 496 -23.81 -9.84 13.19
N ILE A 497 -23.51 -11.10 13.55
CA ILE A 497 -23.89 -12.30 12.76
C ILE A 497 -23.48 -12.15 11.28
N GLY A 498 -22.28 -11.57 11.02
CA GLY A 498 -21.78 -11.32 9.68
C GLY A 498 -22.39 -10.09 8.97
N LEU A 499 -23.47 -9.49 9.50
CA LEU A 499 -24.06 -8.28 8.95
C LEU A 499 -23.21 -7.06 9.35
N LYS A 500 -22.63 -6.40 8.34
CA LYS A 500 -21.78 -5.21 8.54
C LYS A 500 -22.60 -4.01 8.95
N LEU A 501 -22.18 -3.33 10.02
CA LEU A 501 -22.86 -2.17 10.58
C LEU A 501 -22.01 -0.90 10.42
N PRO A 502 -22.66 0.28 10.36
CA PRO A 502 -21.97 1.56 10.34
C PRO A 502 -21.14 1.79 11.60
N MET A 503 -19.97 2.44 11.46
CA MET A 503 -19.05 2.71 12.57
C MET A 503 -19.63 3.64 13.65
N TRP A 504 -20.60 4.47 13.33
CA TRP A 504 -21.25 5.33 14.33
C TRP A 504 -22.12 4.57 15.34
N LEU A 505 -22.53 3.33 15.00
CA LEU A 505 -23.19 2.39 15.93
C LEU A 505 -22.20 1.52 16.71
N CYS A 506 -20.91 1.60 16.38
CA CYS A 506 -19.90 0.76 17.02
C CYS A 506 -19.53 1.30 18.40
N PRO A 507 -19.36 0.45 19.42
CA PRO A 507 -18.69 0.85 20.63
C PRO A 507 -17.29 1.44 20.31
N ARG A 508 -16.92 2.49 21.02
CA ARG A 508 -15.55 3.02 20.98
C ARG A 508 -14.66 2.08 21.79
N SER A 509 -13.50 1.76 21.26
CA SER A 509 -12.49 0.98 21.96
C SER A 509 -11.20 1.76 22.03
N THR A 510 -10.62 1.86 23.24
CA THR A 510 -9.22 2.24 23.46
C THR A 510 -8.52 1.00 23.98
N SER A 511 -7.83 0.30 23.11
CA SER A 511 -7.18 -0.97 23.44
C SER A 511 -5.73 -0.94 23.01
N PHE A 512 -4.83 -1.24 23.93
CA PHE A 512 -3.40 -1.28 23.64
C PHE A 512 -2.64 -2.17 24.60
N GLU A 513 -1.50 -2.61 24.15
CA GLU A 513 -0.47 -3.31 24.90
C GLU A 513 0.78 -2.43 24.98
N SER A 514 1.47 -2.47 26.09
CA SER A 514 2.67 -1.66 26.33
C SER A 514 3.65 -2.40 27.23
N VAL A 515 4.86 -1.85 27.34
CA VAL A 515 5.87 -2.34 28.28
C VAL A 515 6.19 -1.23 29.27
N GLU A 516 6.03 -1.53 30.57
CA GLU A 516 6.43 -0.65 31.67
C GLU A 516 7.28 -1.42 32.67
N ASN A 517 8.45 -0.90 33.00
CA ASN A 517 9.42 -1.54 33.90
C ASN A 517 9.78 -2.98 33.48
N GLY A 518 9.92 -3.24 32.16
CA GLY A 518 10.25 -4.55 31.61
C GLY A 518 9.12 -5.59 31.73
N ARG A 519 7.89 -5.16 31.96
CA ARG A 519 6.73 -6.03 32.14
C ARG A 519 5.65 -5.69 31.13
N PHE A 520 5.06 -6.71 30.50
CA PHE A 520 3.91 -6.55 29.59
C PHE A 520 2.69 -6.01 30.36
N ARG A 521 2.07 -4.98 29.81
CA ARG A 521 0.84 -4.37 30.28
C ARG A 521 -0.20 -4.33 29.20
N PHE A 522 -1.46 -4.48 29.61
CA PHE A 522 -2.62 -4.31 28.73
C PHE A 522 -3.58 -3.28 29.29
N HIS A 523 -4.25 -2.58 28.37
CA HIS A 523 -5.35 -1.66 28.66
C HIS A 523 -6.44 -1.88 27.63
N VAL A 524 -7.66 -2.11 28.09
CA VAL A 524 -8.85 -2.22 27.23
C VAL A 524 -9.96 -1.39 27.87
N GLU A 525 -10.44 -0.41 27.14
CA GLU A 525 -11.60 0.40 27.51
C GLU A 525 -12.62 0.35 26.38
N ILE A 526 -13.85 -0.05 26.69
CA ILE A 526 -14.96 -0.10 25.75
C ILE A 526 -16.07 0.81 26.28
N SER A 527 -16.50 1.75 25.46
CA SER A 527 -17.55 2.72 25.77
C SER A 527 -18.45 2.97 24.56
N HIS A 528 -19.64 3.51 24.78
CA HIS A 528 -20.52 3.92 23.70
C HIS A 528 -21.20 5.25 24.05
N PRO A 529 -21.45 6.17 23.11
CA PRO A 529 -22.06 7.46 23.38
C PRO A 529 -23.40 7.38 24.13
N LEU A 530 -24.19 6.33 23.88
CA LEU A 530 -25.49 6.13 24.52
C LEU A 530 -25.42 5.41 25.87
N THR A 531 -24.39 4.59 26.10
CA THR A 531 -24.31 3.74 27.31
C THR A 531 -23.21 4.20 28.28
N GLY A 532 -22.37 5.15 27.88
CA GLY A 532 -21.16 5.50 28.60
C GLY A 532 -20.15 4.35 28.62
N LEU A 533 -19.36 4.26 29.68
CA LEU A 533 -18.43 3.14 29.89
C LEU A 533 -19.19 1.82 29.95
N ILE A 534 -18.75 0.84 29.19
CA ILE A 534 -19.25 -0.56 29.24
C ILE A 534 -18.35 -1.34 30.18
N VAL A 535 -17.03 -1.38 29.86
CA VAL A 535 -16.01 -2.01 30.69
C VAL A 535 -14.66 -1.35 30.44
N ARG A 536 -13.87 -1.25 31.49
CA ARG A 536 -12.44 -0.94 31.43
C ARG A 536 -11.71 -1.99 32.26
N TYR A 537 -10.68 -2.61 31.66
CA TYR A 537 -9.78 -3.48 32.42
C TYR A 537 -8.34 -3.19 32.00
N ARG A 538 -7.47 -3.15 32.99
CA ARG A 538 -6.04 -2.86 32.83
C ARG A 538 -5.23 -3.65 33.82
N GLY A 539 -4.06 -4.09 33.41
CA GLY A 539 -3.22 -4.92 34.26
C GLY A 539 -1.90 -5.28 33.60
N TRP A 540 -1.27 -6.29 34.13
CA TRP A 540 -0.05 -6.86 33.62
C TRP A 540 -0.16 -8.38 33.51
N LEU A 541 0.61 -8.97 32.60
CA LEU A 541 0.71 -10.41 32.41
C LEU A 541 2.17 -10.80 32.25
N GLU A 542 2.49 -12.01 32.67
CA GLU A 542 3.75 -12.68 32.42
C GLU A 542 3.44 -14.04 31.77
N PRO A 543 4.12 -14.40 30.65
CA PRO A 543 4.00 -15.72 30.07
C PRO A 543 4.41 -16.77 31.11
N SER A 544 3.54 -17.74 31.37
CA SER A 544 3.92 -18.90 32.18
C SER A 544 4.48 -19.96 31.23
N HIS A 545 5.76 -20.21 31.32
CA HIS A 545 6.37 -21.34 30.65
C HIS A 545 5.81 -22.60 31.31
N GLY A 546 4.98 -23.34 30.61
CA GLY A 546 4.59 -24.68 31.03
C GLY A 546 5.88 -25.50 31.13
N SER A 547 6.26 -25.91 32.34
CA SER A 547 7.19 -27.01 32.48
C SER A 547 6.54 -28.21 31.76
N ASN A 548 7.07 -28.58 30.62
CA ASN A 548 6.81 -29.87 29.99
C ASN A 548 7.38 -30.95 30.93
N THR A 549 6.70 -31.20 32.03
CA THR A 549 6.85 -32.44 32.75
C THR A 549 6.09 -33.46 31.90
N ILE A 550 6.80 -34.10 30.98
CA ILE A 550 6.37 -35.34 30.38
C ILE A 550 6.23 -36.28 31.56
N VAL A 551 5.00 -36.48 32.05
CA VAL A 551 4.68 -37.59 32.95
C VAL A 551 4.79 -38.83 32.08
N PRO A 552 5.78 -39.70 32.31
CA PRO A 552 5.86 -40.96 31.58
C PRO A 552 4.56 -41.72 31.89
N PRO A 553 3.93 -42.42 30.92
CA PRO A 553 2.75 -43.20 31.16
C PRO A 553 3.06 -44.22 32.25
N ALA A 554 2.24 -44.21 33.31
CA ALA A 554 2.33 -45.17 34.42
C ALA A 554 2.35 -46.58 33.85
N ALA A 555 3.41 -47.33 34.14
CA ALA A 555 3.52 -48.73 33.78
C ALA A 555 2.35 -49.50 34.41
N LEU A 556 1.50 -50.10 33.58
CA LEU A 556 0.49 -51.05 33.99
C LEU A 556 1.20 -52.31 34.53
N PRO A 557 0.71 -52.92 35.65
CA PRO A 557 1.35 -54.09 36.22
C PRO A 557 1.20 -55.32 35.32
N SER A 558 2.34 -55.98 35.05
CA SER A 558 2.44 -57.21 34.32
C SER A 558 1.65 -58.33 35.02
N SER A 559 0.58 -58.82 34.44
CA SER A 559 0.03 -60.14 34.75
C SER A 559 0.79 -61.21 33.95
N ARG A 560 1.49 -62.05 34.74
CA ARG A 560 2.07 -63.31 34.22
C ARG A 560 0.94 -64.23 33.79
N GLN A 561 1.01 -64.76 32.59
CA GLN A 561 0.64 -66.18 32.35
C GLN A 561 1.51 -66.72 31.19
N SER A 562 2.07 -67.87 31.56
CA SER A 562 2.90 -68.77 30.74
C SER A 562 2.08 -69.54 29.71
N SER A 563 2.58 -69.75 28.54
CA SER A 563 2.86 -71.10 28.01
C SER A 563 2.93 -71.15 26.46
N THR A 564 3.98 -71.76 26.06
CA THR A 564 4.24 -72.77 25.00
C THR A 564 4.45 -72.32 23.57
N VAL A 565 5.65 -72.61 23.20
CA VAL A 565 6.32 -72.74 21.94
C VAL A 565 5.54 -73.52 20.89
N HIS A 566 5.45 -73.02 19.66
CA HIS A 566 5.65 -73.82 18.46
C HIS A 566 6.26 -72.98 17.36
N SER A 567 7.49 -73.41 16.98
CA SER A 567 8.28 -73.02 15.84
C SER A 567 7.72 -73.61 14.56
N VAL A 568 7.58 -72.77 13.52
CA VAL A 568 7.69 -73.29 12.12
C VAL A 568 8.42 -72.21 11.31
N GLN A 569 9.57 -72.64 10.77
CA GLN A 569 10.40 -71.89 9.83
C GLN A 569 9.90 -71.99 8.39
N PRO A 570 10.38 -71.17 7.48
CA PRO A 570 9.84 -70.96 6.14
C PRO A 570 10.59 -71.80 5.08
N SER A 571 10.02 -71.88 3.90
CA SER A 571 10.77 -72.16 2.68
C SER A 571 10.25 -71.38 1.47
N PRO A 572 11.16 -71.11 0.52
CA PRO A 572 11.01 -70.08 -0.47
C PRO A 572 10.58 -70.61 -1.82
N VAL A 573 9.98 -69.79 -2.67
CA VAL A 573 9.94 -70.02 -4.11
C VAL A 573 10.13 -68.71 -4.86
N ALA A 574 11.12 -68.72 -5.73
CA ALA A 574 11.48 -67.69 -6.69
C ALA A 574 10.71 -67.90 -8.04
N PRO A 575 11.09 -67.25 -9.13
CA PRO A 575 10.19 -66.39 -9.93
C PRO A 575 9.89 -66.93 -11.32
N ASP A 576 8.97 -66.32 -12.04
CA ASP A 576 8.93 -66.39 -13.53
C ASP A 576 8.09 -65.22 -14.03
N ALA A 577 8.67 -64.41 -14.81
CA ALA A 577 8.93 -64.28 -16.23
C ALA A 577 7.70 -63.92 -17.11
N ALA A 578 7.83 -62.75 -17.69
CA ALA A 578 7.49 -62.28 -19.03
C ALA A 578 6.15 -62.66 -19.69
N SER A 579 5.49 -61.57 -20.17
CA SER A 579 5.22 -61.39 -21.62
C SER A 579 4.35 -60.11 -21.85
N THR A 580 4.93 -59.19 -22.54
CA THR A 580 4.54 -58.63 -23.87
C THR A 580 3.09 -58.78 -24.30
N ARG A 581 2.41 -57.68 -24.56
CA ARG A 581 1.98 -57.18 -25.87
C ARG A 581 0.83 -56.15 -25.76
N ARG A 582 1.08 -55.03 -26.41
CA ARG A 582 0.26 -54.32 -27.42
C ARG A 582 -1.20 -54.01 -27.12
N GLY A 583 -1.45 -52.75 -27.33
CA GLY A 583 -2.70 -52.08 -27.56
C GLY A 583 -2.48 -50.59 -27.46
#